data_2184cd4bbdb1d68f28495235813e884f
#
_entry.id   2184cd4bbdb1d68f28495235813e884f
#
_cell.length_a   1.000
_cell.length_b   1.000
_cell.length_c   1.000
_cell.angle_alpha   90.00
_cell.angle_beta   90.00
_cell.angle_gamma   90.00
#
_symmetry.space_group_name_H-M   'P 1'
#
loop_
_entity.id
_entity.type
_entity.pdbx_description
1 polymer ?
#
loop_
_entity_poly.entity_id
_entity_poly.type
_entity_poly.pdbx_seq_one_letter_code
_entity_poly.pdbx_strand_id
1 'polypeptide(L)'
;MLLPRWRWEESVAVSAFSREPLMRLFAIRCKQRLAVAAALLACSHPTTADAVSCTVSTMPVRFGVYNPLQTAPLTTTGTINVACTCTVVDCIAFGYRIDVSAGQSGNIAQRELRSGSKRLQYNLYSDPGFSGIWGSGIGGTGGVGVLYLLSLFGSRQPMTVYARLPARQTAQPGAYSDTPVVTIIY
;
A
#
# COMPACT_ATOMS: atom_id res chain seq x y z
N MET A 1 2.31 -32.04 -14.04
CA MET A 1 1.31 -31.09 -13.54
C MET A 1 2.06 -30.04 -12.72
N LEU A 2 2.43 -28.90 -13.32
CA LEU A 2 3.25 -27.87 -12.65
C LEU A 2 2.32 -26.97 -11.83
N LEU A 3 2.55 -26.94 -10.53
CA LEU A 3 1.83 -26.07 -9.61
C LEU A 3 2.13 -24.59 -9.97
N PRO A 4 1.14 -23.71 -10.04
CA PRO A 4 1.37 -22.29 -10.28
C PRO A 4 2.15 -21.71 -9.09
N ARG A 5 3.34 -21.25 -9.37
CA ARG A 5 4.20 -20.56 -8.41
C ARG A 5 3.86 -19.06 -8.47
N TRP A 6 3.25 -18.54 -7.43
CA TRP A 6 2.97 -17.12 -7.26
C TRP A 6 4.23 -16.44 -6.76
N ARG A 7 4.67 -15.42 -7.47
CA ARG A 7 5.73 -14.54 -7.00
C ARG A 7 5.10 -13.15 -6.78
N TRP A 8 5.12 -12.70 -5.53
CA TRP A 8 4.97 -11.30 -5.22
C TRP A 8 6.36 -10.68 -5.30
N GLU A 9 6.58 -9.80 -6.26
CA GLU A 9 7.71 -8.90 -6.17
C GLU A 9 7.31 -7.79 -5.21
N GLU A 10 8.07 -7.64 -4.14
CA GLU A 10 7.93 -6.56 -3.20
C GLU A 10 8.40 -5.25 -3.86
N SER A 11 7.51 -4.63 -4.61
CA SER A 11 7.69 -3.24 -5.01
C SER A 11 6.93 -2.39 -4.01
N VAL A 12 7.59 -2.08 -2.89
CA VAL A 12 7.05 -1.15 -1.90
C VAL A 12 7.32 0.26 -2.39
N ALA A 13 6.35 0.89 -3.02
CA ALA A 13 6.38 2.33 -3.25
C ALA A 13 5.84 3.03 -2.00
N VAL A 14 6.74 3.55 -1.17
CA VAL A 14 6.38 4.43 -0.05
C VAL A 14 6.33 5.85 -0.61
N SER A 15 5.14 6.36 -0.88
CA SER A 15 4.95 7.77 -1.20
C SER A 15 4.56 8.53 0.08
N ALA A 16 5.54 9.21 0.66
CA ALA A 16 5.28 10.20 1.68
C ALA A 16 4.70 11.45 1.00
N PHE A 17 3.44 11.75 1.25
CA PHE A 17 2.84 13.00 0.83
C PHE A 17 3.21 14.08 1.86
N SER A 18 4.30 14.81 1.63
CA SER A 18 4.62 15.99 2.42
C SER A 18 3.54 17.04 2.18
N ARG A 19 2.78 17.35 3.20
CA ARG A 19 2.00 18.59 3.23
C ARG A 19 2.99 19.73 3.28
N GLU A 20 3.24 20.36 2.15
CA GLU A 20 3.89 21.66 2.13
C GLU A 20 2.96 22.67 2.80
N PRO A 21 3.35 23.27 3.94
CA PRO A 21 2.62 24.43 4.43
C PRO A 21 2.90 25.61 3.49
N LEU A 22 1.83 26.23 3.03
CA LEU A 22 1.84 27.52 2.37
C LEU A 22 2.53 28.57 3.27
N MET A 23 3.85 28.71 3.15
CA MET A 23 4.63 29.80 3.71
C MET A 23 5.43 30.48 2.60
N ARG A 24 4.71 31.04 1.65
CA ARG A 24 5.24 32.14 0.85
C ARG A 24 4.59 33.42 1.39
N LEU A 25 5.40 34.23 2.00
CA LEU A 25 5.32 35.70 2.13
C LEU A 25 5.97 36.13 3.43
N PHE A 26 7.28 36.30 3.38
CA PHE A 26 7.94 37.41 4.10
C PHE A 26 9.38 37.52 3.56
N ALA A 27 9.50 38.10 2.36
CA ALA A 27 10.75 38.69 1.92
C ALA A 27 10.95 40.03 2.64
N ILE A 28 11.59 39.99 3.79
CA ILE A 28 12.07 41.21 4.43
C ILE A 28 13.40 41.59 3.80
N ARG A 29 13.40 42.69 3.06
CA ARG A 29 14.59 43.37 2.56
C ARG A 29 15.48 43.75 3.72
N CYS A 30 16.59 43.08 3.91
CA CYS A 30 17.67 43.59 4.79
C CYS A 30 18.73 44.26 3.92
N LYS A 31 18.59 45.59 3.72
CA LYS A 31 19.69 46.49 3.37
C LYS A 31 20.21 47.04 4.68
N GLN A 32 21.42 46.62 5.10
CA GLN A 32 22.45 47.46 5.73
C GLN A 32 23.59 46.59 6.26
N ARG A 33 24.64 46.67 5.61
CA ARG A 33 26.07 46.85 5.86
C ARG A 33 26.64 46.41 7.23
N LEU A 34 27.68 45.52 7.10
CA LEU A 34 28.88 45.43 7.94
C LEU A 34 28.68 45.34 9.46
N ALA A 35 28.54 44.10 9.93
CA ALA A 35 29.08 43.58 11.20
C ALA A 35 28.46 42.21 11.57
N VAL A 36 28.43 41.24 10.70
CA VAL A 36 27.82 39.92 11.01
C VAL A 36 28.58 38.79 10.29
N ALA A 37 29.88 38.72 10.52
CA ALA A 37 30.63 37.52 10.15
C ALA A 37 30.51 36.36 11.18
N ALA A 38 29.83 36.60 12.32
CA ALA A 38 29.69 35.65 13.41
C ALA A 38 28.27 35.07 13.57
N ALA A 39 27.25 35.61 12.87
CA ALA A 39 25.84 35.18 13.03
C ALA A 39 25.36 34.24 11.91
N LEU A 40 26.18 33.96 10.89
CA LEU A 40 25.80 33.10 9.77
C LEU A 40 26.06 31.58 9.99
N LEU A 41 26.62 31.17 11.13
CA LEU A 41 26.82 29.75 11.47
C LEU A 41 25.68 29.16 12.32
N ALA A 42 24.64 29.91 12.67
CA ALA A 42 23.59 29.45 13.57
C ALA A 42 22.29 28.99 12.88
N CYS A 43 22.17 29.02 11.55
CA CYS A 43 20.93 28.66 10.84
C CYS A 43 20.96 27.37 10.03
N SER A 44 21.99 26.54 10.18
CA SER A 44 21.99 25.21 9.58
C SER A 44 21.84 24.13 10.66
N HIS A 45 20.81 24.24 11.47
CA HIS A 45 20.31 23.04 12.13
C HIS A 45 19.51 22.29 11.06
N PRO A 46 19.97 21.08 10.64
CA PRO A 46 19.06 20.20 9.94
C PRO A 46 17.95 19.93 10.95
N THR A 47 16.79 20.50 10.75
CA THR A 47 15.58 19.98 11.37
C THR A 47 15.41 18.58 10.78
N THR A 48 15.92 17.58 11.49
CA THR A 48 15.47 16.22 11.29
C THR A 48 13.99 16.27 11.61
N ALA A 49 13.17 16.42 10.58
CA ALA A 49 11.77 16.10 10.69
C ALA A 49 11.76 14.62 11.08
N ASP A 50 11.51 14.34 12.36
CA ASP A 50 11.26 12.99 12.84
C ASP A 50 9.95 12.54 12.22
N ALA A 51 10.05 12.18 10.96
CA ALA A 51 8.94 11.74 10.17
C ALA A 51 8.53 10.36 10.67
N VAL A 52 7.22 10.15 10.78
CA VAL A 52 6.66 8.81 10.90
C VAL A 52 7.25 7.94 9.79
N SER A 53 7.77 6.78 10.14
CA SER A 53 8.32 5.82 9.19
C SER A 53 7.54 4.51 9.26
N CYS A 54 7.02 4.07 8.12
CA CYS A 54 6.27 2.82 8.01
C CYS A 54 6.99 1.84 7.09
N THR A 55 7.05 0.57 7.51
CA THR A 55 7.52 -0.55 6.70
C THR A 55 6.38 -1.50 6.43
N VAL A 56 6.39 -2.13 5.25
CA VAL A 56 5.37 -3.07 4.82
C VAL A 56 6.03 -4.39 4.47
N SER A 57 5.42 -5.48 4.92
CA SER A 57 5.74 -6.81 4.45
C SER A 57 4.46 -7.58 4.12
N THR A 58 4.52 -8.47 3.15
CA THR A 58 3.34 -9.18 2.69
C THR A 58 3.54 -10.70 2.72
N MET A 59 2.48 -11.43 3.08
CA MET A 59 2.36 -12.86 2.81
C MET A 59 1.49 -13.03 1.56
N PRO A 60 2.00 -13.69 0.52
CA PRO A 60 1.32 -13.74 -0.76
C PRO A 60 0.02 -14.57 -0.71
N VAL A 61 -0.96 -14.11 -1.47
CA VAL A 61 -2.17 -14.88 -1.79
C VAL A 61 -1.81 -16.04 -2.71
N ARG A 62 -2.29 -17.26 -2.40
CA ARG A 62 -2.04 -18.47 -3.20
C ARG A 62 -3.35 -19.21 -3.43
N PHE A 63 -3.85 -19.22 -4.66
CA PHE A 63 -5.10 -19.92 -4.99
C PHE A 63 -4.93 -21.44 -5.17
N GLY A 64 -3.70 -21.93 -5.37
CA GLY A 64 -3.48 -23.33 -5.67
C GLY A 64 -3.85 -23.70 -7.10
N VAL A 65 -4.40 -24.89 -7.29
CA VAL A 65 -4.79 -25.41 -8.61
C VAL A 65 -6.21 -24.98 -8.95
N TYR A 66 -6.36 -24.27 -10.07
CA TYR A 66 -7.67 -23.89 -10.59
C TYR A 66 -8.24 -25.00 -11.50
N ASN A 67 -9.44 -25.45 -11.19
CA ASN A 67 -10.19 -26.36 -12.06
C ASN A 67 -11.36 -25.59 -12.72
N PRO A 68 -11.36 -25.41 -14.06
CA PRO A 68 -12.41 -24.67 -14.76
C PRO A 68 -13.80 -25.31 -14.69
N LEU A 69 -13.88 -26.59 -14.33
CA LEU A 69 -15.15 -27.32 -14.18
C LEU A 69 -15.79 -27.12 -12.79
N GLN A 70 -15.08 -26.55 -11.84
CA GLN A 70 -15.64 -26.26 -10.52
C GLN A 70 -16.76 -25.24 -10.61
N THR A 71 -17.81 -25.45 -9.80
CA THR A 71 -18.95 -24.55 -9.69
C THR A 71 -18.77 -23.50 -8.60
N ALA A 72 -17.92 -23.78 -7.62
CA ALA A 72 -17.59 -22.84 -6.55
C ALA A 72 -16.34 -22.02 -6.88
N PRO A 73 -16.29 -20.73 -6.50
CA PRO A 73 -15.09 -19.92 -6.64
C PRO A 73 -13.97 -20.45 -5.73
N LEU A 74 -12.72 -20.27 -6.12
CA LEU A 74 -11.58 -20.45 -5.22
C LEU A 74 -11.41 -19.20 -4.35
N THR A 75 -11.32 -19.41 -3.05
CA THR A 75 -11.04 -18.36 -2.08
C THR A 75 -9.79 -18.70 -1.28
N THR A 76 -9.03 -17.69 -0.94
CA THR A 76 -7.84 -17.82 -0.11
C THR A 76 -7.54 -16.48 0.57
N THR A 77 -6.56 -16.46 1.44
CA THR A 77 -6.13 -15.26 2.14
C THR A 77 -4.64 -15.00 1.98
N GLY A 78 -4.26 -13.75 2.09
CA GLY A 78 -2.91 -13.28 2.30
C GLY A 78 -2.87 -12.35 3.49
N THR A 79 -1.70 -11.80 3.81
CA THR A 79 -1.55 -10.85 4.90
C THR A 79 -0.67 -9.69 4.46
N ILE A 80 -1.07 -8.48 4.82
CA ILE A 80 -0.25 -7.27 4.75
C ILE A 80 0.08 -6.88 6.19
N ASN A 81 1.37 -6.84 6.52
CA ASN A 81 1.85 -6.37 7.81
C ASN A 81 2.41 -4.97 7.63
N VAL A 82 1.87 -4.01 8.36
CA VAL A 82 2.37 -2.65 8.43
C VAL A 82 2.99 -2.44 9.80
N ALA A 83 4.22 -1.96 9.84
CA ALA A 83 4.91 -1.57 11.06
C ALA A 83 5.36 -0.12 10.92
N CYS A 84 4.79 0.74 11.74
CA CYS A 84 5.13 2.16 11.77
C CYS A 84 5.87 2.49 13.07
N THR A 85 6.89 3.35 12.95
CA THR A 85 7.60 3.96 14.07
C THR A 85 7.41 5.47 14.00
N CYS A 86 7.25 6.11 15.14
CA CYS A 86 7.02 7.54 15.25
C CYS A 86 7.63 8.07 16.55
N THR A 87 7.87 9.38 16.64
CA THR A 87 8.21 10.03 17.91
C THR A 87 6.98 10.18 18.79
N VAL A 88 7.19 10.40 20.09
CA VAL A 88 6.10 10.49 21.07
C VAL A 88 5.04 11.54 20.68
N VAL A 89 5.47 12.63 20.04
CA VAL A 89 4.56 13.74 19.66
C VAL A 89 3.74 13.37 18.41
N ASP A 90 4.37 12.72 17.44
CA ASP A 90 3.72 12.36 16.16
C ASP A 90 2.80 11.15 16.29
N CYS A 91 2.99 10.35 17.35
CA CYS A 91 2.17 9.18 17.66
C CYS A 91 0.85 9.50 18.39
N ILE A 92 0.57 10.74 18.75
CA ILE A 92 -0.63 11.09 19.53
C ILE A 92 -1.92 10.87 18.71
N ALA A 93 -1.86 11.17 17.42
CA ALA A 93 -2.95 10.92 16.47
C ALA A 93 -2.36 10.61 15.09
N PHE A 94 -2.08 9.35 14.84
CA PHE A 94 -1.49 8.89 13.60
C PHE A 94 -2.45 7.98 12.86
N GLY A 95 -2.60 8.23 11.57
CA GLY A 95 -3.40 7.38 10.69
C GLY A 95 -2.69 7.10 9.38
N TYR A 96 -2.93 5.92 8.83
CA TYR A 96 -2.48 5.59 7.49
C TYR A 96 -3.57 4.87 6.71
N ARG A 97 -3.46 4.91 5.40
CA ARG A 97 -4.31 4.16 4.48
C ARG A 97 -3.47 3.20 3.66
N ILE A 98 -4.00 2.01 3.45
CA ILE A 98 -3.39 0.99 2.61
C ILE A 98 -4.18 0.90 1.32
N ASP A 99 -3.52 1.16 0.21
CA ASP A 99 -4.06 1.02 -1.12
C ASP A 99 -3.41 -0.19 -1.81
N VAL A 100 -4.19 -0.90 -2.64
CA VAL A 100 -3.72 -2.03 -3.42
C VAL A 100 -3.99 -1.76 -4.90
N SER A 101 -2.95 -1.78 -5.71
CA SER A 101 -3.05 -1.47 -7.14
C SER A 101 -3.84 -2.51 -7.94
N ALA A 102 -4.08 -2.19 -9.20
CA ALA A 102 -4.75 -3.08 -10.16
C ALA A 102 -3.88 -4.27 -10.62
N GLY A 103 -2.59 -4.28 -10.27
CA GLY A 103 -1.66 -5.25 -10.83
C GLY A 103 -1.49 -5.07 -12.35
N GLN A 104 -1.27 -6.16 -13.04
CA GLN A 104 -1.03 -6.16 -14.49
C GLN A 104 -2.29 -5.84 -15.34
N SER A 105 -3.48 -5.92 -14.75
CA SER A 105 -4.74 -5.65 -15.48
C SER A 105 -4.95 -4.17 -15.78
N GLY A 106 -4.41 -3.27 -14.93
CA GLY A 106 -4.71 -1.84 -14.97
C GLY A 106 -6.12 -1.49 -14.47
N ASN A 107 -6.94 -2.48 -14.07
CA ASN A 107 -8.31 -2.30 -13.60
C ASN A 107 -8.51 -2.95 -12.23
N ILE A 108 -8.70 -2.14 -11.18
CA ILE A 108 -8.88 -2.61 -9.81
C ILE A 108 -10.15 -3.46 -9.66
N ALA A 109 -11.23 -3.11 -10.37
CA ALA A 109 -12.48 -3.86 -10.31
C ALA A 109 -12.39 -5.23 -10.99
N GLN A 110 -11.41 -5.42 -11.90
CA GLN A 110 -11.21 -6.65 -12.67
C GLN A 110 -9.72 -6.98 -12.75
N ARG A 111 -9.14 -7.40 -11.63
CA ARG A 111 -7.75 -7.87 -11.62
C ARG A 111 -7.61 -9.16 -12.40
N GLU A 112 -6.46 -9.37 -13.00
CA GLU A 112 -6.17 -10.52 -13.84
C GLU A 112 -4.86 -11.16 -13.44
N LEU A 113 -4.91 -12.46 -13.27
CA LEU A 113 -3.74 -13.32 -13.27
C LEU A 113 -3.36 -13.65 -14.71
N ARG A 114 -2.09 -13.54 -15.05
CA ARG A 114 -1.62 -13.74 -16.42
C ARG A 114 -0.64 -14.91 -16.55
N SER A 115 -0.73 -15.60 -17.68
CA SER A 115 0.22 -16.60 -18.14
C SER A 115 0.46 -16.36 -19.63
N GLY A 116 1.42 -15.48 -19.97
CA GLY A 116 1.57 -14.94 -21.32
C GLY A 116 0.34 -14.14 -21.73
N SER A 117 -0.32 -14.54 -22.81
CA SER A 117 -1.57 -13.91 -23.29
C SER A 117 -2.82 -14.40 -22.57
N LYS A 118 -2.72 -15.46 -21.77
CA LYS A 118 -3.84 -16.09 -21.08
C LYS A 118 -4.16 -15.34 -19.79
N ARG A 119 -5.43 -15.28 -19.42
CA ARG A 119 -5.93 -14.51 -18.29
C ARG A 119 -6.94 -15.27 -17.46
N LEU A 120 -6.90 -15.05 -16.14
CA LEU A 120 -7.91 -15.48 -15.19
C LEU A 120 -8.29 -14.28 -14.34
N GLN A 121 -9.56 -13.95 -14.29
CA GLN A 121 -10.05 -12.86 -13.45
C GLN A 121 -10.03 -13.26 -11.98
N TYR A 122 -9.60 -12.35 -11.12
CA TYR A 122 -9.68 -12.50 -9.67
C TYR A 122 -9.89 -11.13 -9.03
N ASN A 123 -10.16 -11.09 -7.73
CA ASN A 123 -10.09 -9.83 -7.01
C ASN A 123 -9.63 -10.03 -5.57
N LEU A 124 -9.23 -8.91 -4.97
CA LEU A 124 -8.80 -8.77 -3.57
C LEU A 124 -9.84 -7.95 -2.81
N TYR A 125 -10.12 -8.35 -1.58
CA TYR A 125 -11.15 -7.77 -0.75
C TYR A 125 -10.62 -7.49 0.65
N SER A 126 -11.19 -6.48 1.30
CA SER A 126 -10.88 -6.11 2.67
C SER A 126 -11.70 -6.88 3.70
N ASP A 127 -12.72 -7.61 3.26
CA ASP A 127 -13.66 -8.31 4.14
C ASP A 127 -13.90 -9.78 3.70
N PRO A 128 -14.24 -10.67 4.64
CA PRO A 128 -14.48 -12.08 4.34
C PRO A 128 -15.78 -12.34 3.55
N GLY A 129 -16.68 -11.37 3.47
CA GLY A 129 -17.91 -11.44 2.67
C GLY A 129 -17.69 -11.10 1.20
N PHE A 130 -16.47 -10.68 0.82
CA PHE A 130 -16.12 -10.26 -0.54
C PHE A 130 -17.00 -9.10 -1.05
N SER A 131 -17.39 -8.17 -0.17
CA SER A 131 -18.25 -7.05 -0.50
C SER A 131 -17.44 -5.80 -0.90
N GLY A 132 -16.29 -5.57 -0.26
CA GLY A 132 -15.42 -4.43 -0.49
C GLY A 132 -14.17 -4.78 -1.28
N ILE A 133 -14.12 -4.45 -2.57
CA ILE A 133 -12.89 -4.59 -3.35
C ILE A 133 -11.82 -3.67 -2.75
N TRP A 134 -10.68 -4.25 -2.38
CA TRP A 134 -9.55 -3.49 -1.86
C TRP A 134 -8.80 -2.82 -3.01
N GLY A 135 -8.81 -1.51 -3.03
CA GLY A 135 -8.21 -0.68 -4.07
C GLY A 135 -7.60 0.59 -3.53
N SER A 136 -7.76 1.69 -4.23
CA SER A 136 -7.20 3.01 -3.93
C SER A 136 -8.24 4.06 -3.50
N GLY A 137 -9.48 3.64 -3.22
CA GLY A 137 -10.57 4.57 -2.92
C GLY A 137 -11.19 5.24 -4.15
N ILE A 138 -10.75 4.87 -5.35
CA ILE A 138 -11.26 5.41 -6.62
C ILE A 138 -12.16 4.36 -7.29
N GLY A 139 -13.21 4.81 -7.98
CA GLY A 139 -14.06 3.92 -8.78
C GLY A 139 -14.86 2.90 -7.97
N GLY A 140 -15.30 3.24 -6.75
CA GLY A 140 -16.08 2.35 -5.89
C GLY A 140 -15.25 1.29 -5.16
N THR A 141 -13.94 1.39 -5.19
CA THR A 141 -13.02 0.51 -4.45
C THR A 141 -12.56 1.21 -3.17
N GLY A 142 -12.44 0.47 -2.06
CA GLY A 142 -12.00 1.02 -0.78
C GLY A 142 -10.51 0.84 -0.54
N GLY A 143 -9.83 1.88 -0.04
CA GLY A 143 -8.59 1.71 0.71
C GLY A 143 -8.92 1.38 2.17
N VAL A 144 -8.08 0.61 2.85
CA VAL A 144 -8.27 0.34 4.28
C VAL A 144 -7.52 1.40 5.08
N GLY A 145 -8.27 2.21 5.83
CA GLY A 145 -7.73 3.21 6.75
C GLY A 145 -7.58 2.63 8.15
N VAL A 146 -6.48 2.98 8.81
CA VAL A 146 -6.21 2.66 10.22
C VAL A 146 -5.87 3.95 10.94
N LEU A 147 -6.56 4.21 12.04
CA LEU A 147 -6.30 5.34 12.92
C LEU A 147 -5.79 4.83 14.26
N TYR A 148 -4.66 5.34 14.69
CA TYR A 148 -4.13 5.09 16.03
C TYR A 148 -4.30 6.34 16.89
N LEU A 149 -4.86 6.15 18.07
CA LEU A 149 -4.92 7.17 19.11
C LEU A 149 -4.00 6.70 20.24
N LEU A 150 -3.01 7.54 20.59
CA LEU A 150 -2.09 7.31 21.71
C LEU A 150 -1.19 6.07 21.57
N SER A 151 -0.58 5.84 20.43
CA SER A 151 0.46 4.81 20.29
C SER A 151 1.83 5.39 20.65
N LEU A 152 2.31 5.14 21.88
CA LEU A 152 3.54 5.76 22.39
C LEU A 152 4.84 5.21 21.76
N PHE A 153 4.80 4.08 21.04
CA PHE A 153 6.00 3.38 20.55
C PHE A 153 5.87 2.82 19.13
N GLY A 154 4.91 3.32 18.35
CA GLY A 154 4.61 2.77 17.03
C GLY A 154 3.55 1.67 17.06
N SER A 155 3.21 1.15 15.91
CA SER A 155 2.17 0.13 15.78
C SER A 155 2.59 -0.95 14.80
N ARG A 156 2.15 -2.17 15.06
CA ARG A 156 2.25 -3.28 14.13
C ARG A 156 0.87 -3.89 13.95
N GLN A 157 0.36 -3.86 12.73
CA GLN A 157 -0.98 -4.35 12.43
C GLN A 157 -0.94 -5.33 11.25
N PRO A 158 -1.24 -6.61 11.48
CA PRO A 158 -1.52 -7.54 10.39
C PRO A 158 -2.92 -7.30 9.87
N MET A 159 -3.06 -7.21 8.55
CA MET A 159 -4.33 -7.10 7.86
C MET A 159 -4.52 -8.28 6.93
N THR A 160 -5.67 -8.94 7.03
CA THR A 160 -6.01 -10.05 6.16
C THR A 160 -6.51 -9.52 4.83
N VAL A 161 -5.91 -10.00 3.75
CA VAL A 161 -6.38 -9.81 2.38
C VAL A 161 -7.18 -11.04 2.01
N TYR A 162 -8.46 -10.86 1.67
CA TYR A 162 -9.30 -11.93 1.16
C TYR A 162 -9.23 -11.92 -0.36
N ALA A 163 -9.05 -13.07 -0.96
CA ALA A 163 -8.90 -13.20 -2.40
C ALA A 163 -9.91 -14.18 -2.95
N ARG A 164 -10.54 -13.83 -4.06
CA ARG A 164 -11.54 -14.65 -4.73
C ARG A 164 -11.25 -14.74 -6.22
N LEU A 165 -11.19 -15.96 -6.73
CA LEU A 165 -11.07 -16.29 -8.14
C LEU A 165 -12.36 -16.97 -8.56
N PRO A 166 -13.17 -16.34 -9.44
CA PRO A 166 -14.47 -16.88 -9.88
C PRO A 166 -14.36 -18.25 -10.51
N ALA A 167 -15.41 -19.05 -10.35
CA ALA A 167 -15.54 -20.35 -10.99
C ALA A 167 -15.80 -20.25 -12.50
N ARG A 168 -15.67 -21.35 -13.21
CA ARG A 168 -16.07 -21.50 -14.61
C ARG A 168 -15.44 -20.55 -15.60
N GLN A 169 -14.21 -20.10 -15.33
CA GLN A 169 -13.45 -19.31 -16.29
C GLN A 169 -12.75 -20.25 -17.28
N THR A 170 -12.66 -19.83 -18.52
CA THR A 170 -11.88 -20.54 -19.53
C THR A 170 -10.40 -20.44 -19.21
N ALA A 171 -9.86 -21.50 -18.63
CA ALA A 171 -8.46 -21.60 -18.25
C ALA A 171 -7.71 -22.55 -19.15
N GLN A 172 -6.53 -22.17 -19.59
CA GLN A 172 -5.60 -23.07 -20.26
C GLN A 172 -4.51 -23.49 -19.26
N PRO A 173 -3.89 -24.66 -19.43
CA PRO A 173 -2.79 -25.08 -18.58
C PRO A 173 -1.66 -24.03 -18.56
N GLY A 174 -1.12 -23.75 -17.38
CA GLY A 174 -0.03 -22.78 -17.21
C GLY A 174 0.08 -22.28 -15.79
N ALA A 175 1.17 -21.59 -15.52
CA ALA A 175 1.37 -20.84 -14.28
C ALA A 175 0.85 -19.41 -14.48
N TYR A 176 -0.10 -19.00 -13.65
CA TYR A 176 -0.70 -17.68 -13.70
C TYR A 176 -0.20 -16.84 -12.52
N SER A 177 0.15 -15.59 -12.75
CA SER A 177 0.62 -14.66 -11.72
C SER A 177 0.13 -13.25 -11.95
N ASP A 178 0.10 -12.45 -10.88
CA ASP A 178 -0.08 -11.00 -10.90
C ASP A 178 0.79 -10.39 -9.79
N THR A 179 1.11 -9.11 -9.92
CA THR A 179 1.96 -8.36 -9.00
C THR A 179 1.33 -7.02 -8.62
N PRO A 180 0.20 -7.04 -7.87
CA PRO A 180 -0.35 -5.79 -7.36
C PRO A 180 0.60 -5.17 -6.33
N VAL A 181 0.73 -3.83 -6.37
CA VAL A 181 1.56 -3.04 -5.47
C VAL A 181 0.72 -2.60 -4.27
N VAL A 182 1.28 -2.77 -3.08
CA VAL A 182 0.72 -2.23 -1.84
C VAL A 182 1.37 -0.87 -1.56
N THR A 183 0.55 0.16 -1.38
CA THR A 183 1.00 1.52 -1.08
C THR A 183 0.46 1.94 0.29
N ILE A 184 1.33 2.45 1.15
CA ILE A 184 0.94 3.07 2.42
C ILE A 184 0.98 4.59 2.25
N ILE A 185 -0.11 5.25 2.66
CA ILE A 185 -0.27 6.70 2.62
C ILE A 185 -0.49 7.16 4.07
N TYR A 186 0.43 7.94 4.62
CA TYR A 186 0.44 8.47 6.00
C TYR A 186 0.88 9.92 6.05
#